data_7d8e2ad8a626053fc644b72f917fee2b
#
_entry.id   7d8e2ad8a626053fc644b72f917fee2b
#
_cell.length_a   1.000
_cell.length_b   1.000
_cell.length_c   1.000
_cell.angle_alpha   90.00
_cell.angle_beta   90.00
_cell.angle_gamma   90.00
#
_symmetry.space_group_name_H-M   'P 1'
#
loop_
_entity.id
_entity.type
_entity.pdbx_description
1 polymer ?
#
loop_
_entity_poly.entity_id
_entity_poly.type
_entity_poly.pdbx_seq_one_letter_code
_entity_poly.pdbx_strand_id
1 'polypeptide(L)'
;MLKKKITALNIISKIPTQKEIRYLEDMIYEHNSSKTNKKNGKLFSKLIYDFGNKIIAGITGWTWAGACEITLLWVKEEYTKKGFGKILLESAEAEAKKEKCEVILLRSYSFQAPSFYRKFGYKVEFETKDFPAGHSYFCLVKRLHD
;
A
#
# COMPACT_ATOMS: atom_id res chain seq x y z
N MET A 1 19.12 10.41 -38.67
CA MET A 1 18.33 10.33 -37.43
C MET A 1 16.86 10.54 -37.75
N LEU A 2 16.10 9.47 -37.89
CA LEU A 2 14.66 9.53 -38.20
C LEU A 2 13.93 10.02 -36.97
N LYS A 3 13.51 11.29 -36.95
CA LYS A 3 12.45 11.75 -36.06
C LYS A 3 11.19 10.99 -36.47
N LYS A 4 10.80 9.95 -35.72
CA LYS A 4 9.47 9.36 -35.82
C LYS A 4 8.46 10.50 -35.66
N LYS A 5 7.74 10.84 -36.73
CA LYS A 5 6.57 11.71 -36.65
C LYS A 5 5.60 11.07 -35.67
N ILE A 6 5.39 11.70 -34.55
CA ILE A 6 4.31 11.35 -33.66
C ILE A 6 3.03 11.80 -34.36
N THR A 7 2.47 10.92 -35.19
CA THR A 7 1.16 11.13 -35.80
C THR A 7 0.11 11.01 -34.70
N ALA A 8 -0.74 12.02 -34.59
CA ALA A 8 -1.92 12.19 -33.72
C ALA A 8 -2.14 11.10 -32.66
N LEU A 9 -1.64 11.34 -31.44
CA LEU A 9 -1.95 10.52 -30.28
C LEU A 9 -3.34 10.93 -29.79
N ASN A 10 -4.20 9.93 -29.60
CA ASN A 10 -5.52 10.18 -29.01
C ASN A 10 -5.45 10.01 -27.49
N ILE A 11 -5.84 11.05 -26.75
CA ILE A 11 -6.06 10.95 -25.32
C ILE A 11 -7.53 10.56 -25.11
N ILE A 12 -7.76 9.42 -24.51
CA ILE A 12 -9.10 8.91 -24.21
C ILE A 12 -9.36 9.05 -22.72
N SER A 13 -10.39 9.82 -22.35
CA SER A 13 -10.86 9.96 -20.98
C SER A 13 -11.97 8.96 -20.71
N LYS A 14 -11.78 8.07 -19.76
CA LYS A 14 -12.77 7.07 -19.35
C LYS A 14 -12.49 6.55 -17.94
N ILE A 15 -13.42 5.83 -17.36
CA ILE A 15 -13.19 5.05 -16.14
C ILE A 15 -12.28 3.87 -16.51
N PRO A 16 -11.11 3.70 -15.87
CA PRO A 16 -10.19 2.62 -16.21
C PRO A 16 -10.74 1.28 -15.75
N THR A 17 -10.45 0.23 -16.52
CA THR A 17 -10.64 -1.16 -16.08
C THR A 17 -9.50 -1.58 -15.16
N GLN A 18 -9.72 -2.61 -14.34
CA GLN A 18 -8.65 -3.18 -13.51
C GLN A 18 -7.46 -3.68 -14.35
N LYS A 19 -7.72 -4.20 -15.54
CA LYS A 19 -6.67 -4.63 -16.48
C LYS A 19 -5.80 -3.47 -16.96
N GLU A 20 -6.38 -2.32 -17.23
CA GLU A 20 -5.64 -1.11 -17.64
C GLU A 20 -4.82 -0.55 -16.48
N ILE A 21 -5.38 -0.51 -15.28
CA ILE A 21 -4.63 -0.11 -14.07
C ILE A 21 -3.43 -1.02 -13.89
N ARG A 22 -3.63 -2.34 -13.91
CA ARG A 22 -2.56 -3.32 -13.74
C ARG A 22 -1.48 -3.20 -14.81
N TYR A 23 -1.87 -2.96 -16.05
CA TYR A 23 -0.89 -2.73 -17.12
C TYR A 23 0.04 -1.55 -16.82
N LEU A 24 -0.52 -0.42 -16.34
CA LEU A 24 0.29 0.75 -15.97
C LEU A 24 1.19 0.47 -14.75
N GLU A 25 0.69 -0.25 -13.76
CA GLU A 25 1.47 -0.68 -12.60
C GLU A 25 2.66 -1.56 -13.03
N ASP A 26 2.43 -2.53 -13.90
CA ASP A 26 3.45 -3.43 -14.43
C ASP A 26 4.52 -2.63 -15.22
N MET A 27 4.13 -1.68 -16.05
CA MET A 27 5.06 -0.83 -16.80
C MET A 27 5.92 0.05 -15.89
N ILE A 28 5.34 0.61 -14.84
CA ILE A 28 6.09 1.39 -13.83
C ILE A 28 7.05 0.46 -13.08
N TYR A 29 6.60 -0.72 -12.69
CA TYR A 29 7.44 -1.70 -12.00
C TYR A 29 8.64 -2.13 -12.87
N GLU A 30 8.43 -2.43 -14.14
CA GLU A 30 9.52 -2.77 -15.07
C GLU A 30 10.53 -1.63 -15.20
N HIS A 31 10.04 -0.39 -15.34
CA HIS A 31 10.91 0.78 -15.40
C HIS A 31 11.74 0.92 -14.11
N ASN A 32 11.11 0.86 -12.95
CA ASN A 32 11.79 0.99 -11.66
C ASN A 32 12.79 -0.14 -11.42
N SER A 33 12.43 -1.36 -11.79
CA SER A 33 13.30 -2.53 -11.69
C SER A 33 14.55 -2.39 -12.55
N SER A 34 14.41 -1.80 -13.75
CA SER A 34 15.56 -1.52 -14.63
C SER A 34 16.51 -0.49 -14.05
N LYS A 35 16.01 0.48 -13.27
CA LYS A 35 16.81 1.53 -12.62
C LYS A 35 17.54 1.06 -11.37
N THR A 36 16.93 0.14 -10.63
CA THR A 36 17.47 -0.36 -9.36
C THR A 36 18.19 -1.70 -9.48
N ASN A 37 18.04 -2.38 -10.62
CA ASN A 37 18.46 -3.77 -10.83
C ASN A 37 17.85 -4.72 -9.78
N LYS A 38 16.61 -4.44 -9.31
CA LYS A 38 15.86 -5.23 -8.36
C LYS A 38 14.53 -5.66 -8.95
N LYS A 39 14.33 -6.98 -9.11
CA LYS A 39 13.11 -7.59 -9.66
C LYS A 39 12.40 -8.49 -8.65
N ASN A 40 12.57 -8.24 -7.37
CA ASN A 40 12.04 -9.06 -6.27
C ASN A 40 10.73 -8.54 -5.70
N GLY A 41 9.96 -7.80 -6.49
CA GLY A 41 8.65 -7.28 -6.07
C GLY A 41 7.64 -8.41 -5.86
N LYS A 42 6.90 -8.36 -4.74
CA LYS A 42 5.84 -9.30 -4.39
C LYS A 42 4.64 -8.57 -3.82
N LEU A 43 3.46 -8.97 -4.25
CA LEU A 43 2.21 -8.58 -3.61
C LEU A 43 1.91 -9.54 -2.46
N PHE A 44 1.30 -9.04 -1.41
CA PHE A 44 0.77 -9.88 -0.35
C PHE A 44 -0.63 -9.43 0.09
N SER A 45 -1.40 -10.38 0.61
CA SER A 45 -2.65 -10.14 1.31
C SER A 45 -2.81 -11.12 2.45
N LYS A 46 -3.47 -10.66 3.53
CA LYS A 46 -3.96 -11.50 4.62
C LYS A 46 -5.41 -11.16 4.84
N LEU A 47 -6.28 -12.14 4.73
CA LEU A 47 -7.72 -11.95 4.79
C LEU A 47 -8.30 -12.80 5.93
N ILE A 48 -9.26 -12.25 6.64
CA ILE A 48 -10.02 -12.94 7.68
C ILE A 48 -11.45 -13.07 7.21
N TYR A 49 -11.97 -14.29 7.28
CA TYR A 49 -13.34 -14.62 6.87
C TYR A 49 -14.18 -15.01 8.08
N ASP A 50 -15.47 -14.71 8.02
CA ASP A 50 -16.45 -15.26 8.96
C ASP A 50 -16.85 -16.69 8.59
N PHE A 51 -17.71 -17.31 9.40
CA PHE A 51 -18.22 -18.66 9.13
C PHE A 51 -19.07 -18.75 7.85
N GLY A 52 -19.56 -17.63 7.33
CA GLY A 52 -20.29 -17.53 6.06
C GLY A 52 -19.40 -17.24 4.85
N ASN A 53 -18.07 -17.36 4.98
CA ASN A 53 -17.09 -17.08 3.93
C ASN A 53 -17.10 -15.62 3.42
N LYS A 54 -17.48 -14.67 4.27
CA LYS A 54 -17.40 -13.23 3.96
C LYS A 54 -16.15 -12.64 4.57
N ILE A 55 -15.46 -11.78 3.83
CA ILE A 55 -14.30 -11.04 4.36
C ILE A 55 -14.78 -10.08 5.43
N ILE A 56 -14.22 -10.19 6.63
CA ILE A 56 -14.50 -9.32 7.78
C ILE A 56 -13.32 -8.42 8.16
N ALA A 57 -12.13 -8.76 7.71
CA ALA A 57 -10.95 -7.93 7.86
C ALA A 57 -9.89 -8.33 6.84
N GLY A 58 -8.97 -7.43 6.53
CA GLY A 58 -7.89 -7.74 5.63
C GLY A 58 -6.83 -6.65 5.55
N ILE A 59 -5.65 -7.06 5.12
CA ILE A 59 -4.52 -6.19 4.84
C ILE A 59 -3.89 -6.60 3.50
N THR A 60 -3.50 -5.61 2.72
CA THR A 60 -2.78 -5.81 1.47
C THR A 60 -1.56 -4.91 1.41
N GLY A 61 -0.61 -5.31 0.63
CA GLY A 61 0.60 -4.52 0.41
C GLY A 61 1.52 -5.15 -0.61
N TRP A 62 2.71 -4.60 -0.70
CA TRP A 62 3.78 -5.14 -1.53
C TRP A 62 5.14 -4.97 -0.84
N THR A 63 6.07 -5.82 -1.24
CA THR A 63 7.48 -5.72 -0.87
C THR A 63 8.31 -5.63 -2.14
N TRP A 64 9.34 -4.77 -2.13
CA TRP A 64 10.26 -4.64 -3.24
C TRP A 64 11.53 -3.91 -2.80
N ALA A 65 12.68 -4.41 -3.20
CA ALA A 65 13.98 -3.76 -3.03
C ALA A 65 14.26 -3.28 -1.59
N GLY A 66 13.86 -4.05 -0.59
CA GLY A 66 14.07 -3.70 0.83
C GLY A 66 13.01 -2.77 1.41
N ALA A 67 11.97 -2.43 0.66
CA ALA A 67 10.85 -1.61 1.12
C ALA A 67 9.54 -2.40 1.12
N CYS A 68 8.65 -2.04 2.03
CA CYS A 68 7.28 -2.55 2.09
C CYS A 68 6.30 -1.38 2.12
N GLU A 69 5.24 -1.46 1.35
CA GLU A 69 4.10 -0.56 1.49
C GLU A 69 2.85 -1.37 1.84
N ILE A 70 2.19 -0.97 2.93
CA ILE A 70 0.84 -1.44 3.27
C ILE A 70 -0.13 -0.53 2.53
N THR A 71 -0.89 -1.08 1.60
CA THR A 71 -1.80 -0.32 0.74
C THR A 71 -3.20 -0.21 1.29
N LEU A 72 -3.70 -1.27 1.94
CA LEU A 72 -5.03 -1.31 2.55
C LEU A 72 -4.96 -2.07 3.89
N LEU A 73 -5.65 -1.55 4.88
CA LEU A 73 -6.01 -2.25 6.12
C LEU A 73 -7.45 -1.89 6.45
N TRP A 74 -8.29 -2.90 6.55
CA TRP A 74 -9.70 -2.72 6.88
C TRP A 74 -10.20 -3.81 7.82
N VAL A 75 -11.03 -3.40 8.77
CA VAL A 75 -11.76 -4.27 9.67
C VAL A 75 -13.22 -3.83 9.65
N LYS A 76 -14.13 -4.78 9.46
CA LYS A 76 -15.56 -4.51 9.50
C LYS A 76 -15.95 -3.94 10.87
N GLU A 77 -16.82 -2.93 10.91
CA GLU A 77 -17.12 -2.15 12.11
C GLU A 77 -17.48 -3.00 13.32
N GLU A 78 -18.34 -4.00 13.16
CA GLU A 78 -18.76 -4.93 14.23
C GLU A 78 -17.63 -5.83 14.78
N TYR A 79 -16.49 -5.89 14.07
CA TYR A 79 -15.30 -6.64 14.47
C TYR A 79 -14.13 -5.74 14.91
N THR A 80 -14.33 -4.43 14.97
CA THR A 80 -13.32 -3.51 15.48
C THR A 80 -13.11 -3.67 16.99
N LYS A 81 -11.96 -3.23 17.50
CA LYS A 81 -11.57 -3.35 18.92
C LYS A 81 -11.49 -4.79 19.45
N LYS A 82 -11.39 -5.78 18.57
CA LYS A 82 -11.22 -7.22 18.91
C LYS A 82 -9.82 -7.73 18.58
N GLY A 83 -8.87 -6.84 18.24
CA GLY A 83 -7.48 -7.21 17.96
C GLY A 83 -7.19 -7.62 16.52
N PHE A 84 -8.15 -7.65 15.60
CA PHE A 84 -7.92 -8.06 14.22
C PHE A 84 -6.97 -7.12 13.47
N GLY A 85 -7.08 -5.81 13.67
CA GLY A 85 -6.16 -4.85 13.07
C GLY A 85 -4.72 -5.08 13.50
N LYS A 86 -4.48 -5.37 14.78
CA LYS A 86 -3.16 -5.71 15.32
C LYS A 86 -2.60 -6.97 14.67
N ILE A 87 -3.38 -8.05 14.64
CA ILE A 87 -2.97 -9.35 14.06
C ILE A 87 -2.58 -9.17 12.58
N LEU A 88 -3.40 -8.43 11.82
CA LEU A 88 -3.13 -8.15 10.41
C LEU A 88 -1.87 -7.32 10.22
N LEU A 89 -1.68 -6.27 11.03
CA LEU A 89 -0.50 -5.42 10.97
C LEU A 89 0.77 -6.22 11.29
N GLU A 90 0.75 -7.01 12.36
CA GLU A 90 1.87 -7.89 12.73
C GLU A 90 2.19 -8.93 11.64
N SER A 91 1.15 -9.46 10.97
CA SER A 91 1.35 -10.40 9.86
C SER A 91 1.99 -9.74 8.63
N ALA A 92 1.67 -8.48 8.35
CA ALA A 92 2.31 -7.70 7.29
C ALA A 92 3.76 -7.36 7.64
N GLU A 93 4.04 -7.02 8.90
CA GLU A 93 5.41 -6.80 9.39
C GLU A 93 6.26 -8.07 9.30
N ALA A 94 5.67 -9.23 9.61
CA ALA A 94 6.34 -10.52 9.45
C ALA A 94 6.67 -10.81 7.97
N GLU A 95 5.76 -10.48 7.04
CA GLU A 95 6.03 -10.61 5.60
C GLU A 95 7.16 -9.67 5.15
N ALA A 96 7.15 -8.42 5.62
CA ALA A 96 8.21 -7.45 5.32
C ALA A 96 9.58 -7.94 5.84
N LYS A 97 9.65 -8.47 7.05
CA LYS A 97 10.88 -9.04 7.63
C LYS A 97 11.38 -10.25 6.84
N LYS A 98 10.47 -11.16 6.46
CA LYS A 98 10.79 -12.33 5.63
C LYS A 98 11.44 -11.93 4.30
N GLU A 99 10.94 -10.86 3.67
CA GLU A 99 11.47 -10.30 2.43
C GLU A 99 12.65 -9.32 2.66
N LYS A 100 13.18 -9.27 3.88
CA LYS A 100 14.34 -8.44 4.28
C LYS A 100 14.11 -6.95 4.02
N CYS A 101 12.89 -6.49 4.22
CA CYS A 101 12.59 -5.06 4.17
C CYS A 101 13.14 -4.35 5.41
N GLU A 102 13.60 -3.14 5.20
CA GLU A 102 14.16 -2.28 6.25
C GLU A 102 13.18 -1.19 6.68
N VAL A 103 12.16 -0.96 5.87
CA VAL A 103 11.19 0.10 6.07
C VAL A 103 9.81 -0.32 5.60
N ILE A 104 8.79 0.07 6.39
CA ILE A 104 7.38 -0.07 6.03
C ILE A 104 6.78 1.33 5.97
N LEU A 105 6.06 1.62 4.89
CA LEU A 105 5.30 2.83 4.68
C LEU A 105 3.81 2.50 4.58
N LEU A 106 2.97 3.35 5.14
CA LEU A 106 1.53 3.33 4.94
C LEU A 106 0.96 4.76 4.96
N ARG A 107 -0.28 4.89 4.49
CA ARG A 107 -0.99 6.16 4.49
C ARG A 107 -2.30 6.02 5.25
N SER A 108 -2.69 7.09 5.96
CA SER A 108 -3.93 7.13 6.72
C SER A 108 -4.50 8.54 6.73
N TYR A 109 -5.80 8.65 6.53
CA TYR A 109 -6.50 9.92 6.72
C TYR A 109 -6.70 10.24 8.21
N SER A 110 -6.82 11.52 8.55
CA SER A 110 -7.03 11.99 9.93
C SER A 110 -8.30 11.40 10.58
N PHE A 111 -9.32 11.07 9.79
CA PHE A 111 -10.57 10.43 10.23
C PHE A 111 -10.52 8.89 10.27
N GLN A 112 -9.41 8.29 9.84
CA GLN A 112 -9.17 6.84 9.96
C GLN A 112 -8.54 6.53 11.33
N ALA A 113 -7.37 5.92 11.35
CA ALA A 113 -6.75 5.46 12.59
C ALA A 113 -5.23 5.77 12.68
N PRO A 114 -4.77 7.02 12.50
CA PRO A 114 -3.34 7.31 12.58
C PRO A 114 -2.75 7.01 13.97
N SER A 115 -3.52 7.18 15.04
CA SER A 115 -3.12 6.85 16.41
C SER A 115 -2.93 5.35 16.63
N PHE A 116 -3.70 4.51 15.95
CA PHE A 116 -3.53 3.06 15.97
C PHE A 116 -2.13 2.66 15.50
N TYR A 117 -1.69 3.16 14.36
CA TYR A 117 -0.37 2.85 13.81
C TYR A 117 0.78 3.35 14.69
N ARG A 118 0.62 4.52 15.32
CA ARG A 118 1.62 5.07 16.25
C ARG A 118 1.90 4.14 17.43
N LYS A 119 0.89 3.43 17.94
CA LYS A 119 1.06 2.43 19.01
C LYS A 119 1.97 1.27 18.62
N PHE A 120 2.11 1.00 17.32
CA PHE A 120 2.96 -0.06 16.78
C PHE A 120 4.30 0.45 16.24
N GLY A 121 4.68 1.69 16.60
CA GLY A 121 5.99 2.26 16.25
C GLY A 121 6.04 2.97 14.91
N TYR A 122 4.91 3.20 14.25
CA TYR A 122 4.86 4.04 13.05
C TYR A 122 4.91 5.52 13.44
N LYS A 123 5.72 6.28 12.72
CA LYS A 123 5.88 7.73 12.92
C LYS A 123 5.37 8.46 11.69
N VAL A 124 4.68 9.58 11.91
CA VAL A 124 4.28 10.48 10.82
C VAL A 124 5.54 11.16 10.28
N GLU A 125 5.85 10.93 9.03
CA GLU A 125 6.93 11.63 8.32
C GLU A 125 6.40 12.79 7.48
N PHE A 126 5.16 12.69 7.02
CA PHE A 126 4.57 13.74 6.20
C PHE A 126 3.07 13.86 6.43
N GLU A 127 2.57 15.10 6.41
CA GLU A 127 1.15 15.46 6.48
C GLU A 127 0.79 16.32 5.27
N THR A 128 -0.26 15.93 4.55
CA THR A 128 -0.90 16.78 3.54
C THR A 128 -2.21 17.30 4.11
N LYS A 129 -2.30 18.61 4.31
CA LYS A 129 -3.52 19.30 4.77
C LYS A 129 -4.53 19.42 3.65
N ASP A 130 -5.81 19.52 4.01
CA ASP A 130 -6.93 19.65 3.08
C ASP A 130 -6.99 18.54 2.01
N PHE A 131 -6.67 17.32 2.42
CA PHE A 131 -6.70 16.13 1.58
C PHE A 131 -7.47 14.98 2.27
N PRO A 132 -8.83 14.92 2.10
CA PRO A 132 -9.73 15.89 1.45
C PRO A 132 -9.94 17.14 2.29
N ALA A 133 -10.68 18.12 1.74
CA ALA A 133 -10.93 19.41 2.38
C ALA A 133 -11.35 19.30 3.86
N GLY A 134 -10.68 20.04 4.75
CA GLY A 134 -10.91 20.02 6.19
C GLY A 134 -10.31 18.84 6.93
N HIS A 135 -9.59 17.95 6.24
CA HIS A 135 -8.92 16.77 6.80
C HIS A 135 -7.45 16.72 6.39
N SER A 136 -6.69 15.85 7.05
CA SER A 136 -5.29 15.59 6.69
C SER A 136 -5.09 14.15 6.20
N TYR A 137 -4.08 13.98 5.38
CA TYR A 137 -3.58 12.70 4.91
C TYR A 137 -2.14 12.52 5.37
N PHE A 138 -1.89 11.48 6.15
CA PHE A 138 -0.59 11.21 6.76
C PHE A 138 0.15 10.11 6.01
N CYS A 139 1.45 10.30 5.82
CA CYS A 139 2.39 9.25 5.50
C CYS A 139 3.09 8.82 6.79
N LEU A 140 2.93 7.56 7.17
CA LEU A 140 3.52 6.98 8.36
C LEU A 140 4.56 5.94 7.97
N VAL A 141 5.66 5.91 8.70
CA VAL A 141 6.80 5.03 8.41
C VAL A 141 7.25 4.32 9.69
N LYS A 142 7.60 3.04 9.54
CA LYS A 142 8.28 2.25 10.56
C LYS A 142 9.58 1.69 9.98
N ARG A 143 10.69 1.95 10.67
CA ARG A 143 11.98 1.30 10.40
C ARG A 143 12.01 -0.04 11.10
N LEU A 144 12.47 -1.08 10.41
CA LEU A 144 12.54 -2.46 10.94
C LEU A 144 13.92 -2.81 11.48
N HIS A 145 14.80 -1.83 11.60
CA HIS A 145 16.09 -2.02 12.29
C HIS A 145 15.89 -1.97 13.79
N ASP A 146 16.58 -2.80 14.44
CA ASP A 146 16.78 -2.76 15.90
C ASP A 146 17.89 -1.78 16.27
#